data_f6ebdd53ccc7e15914e26356fd81aa31
#
_entry.id   f6ebdd53ccc7e15914e26356fd81aa31
#
_cell.length_a   1.000
_cell.length_b   1.000
_cell.length_c   1.000
_cell.angle_alpha   90.00
_cell.angle_beta   90.00
_cell.angle_gamma   90.00
#
_symmetry.space_group_name_H-M   'P 1'
#
loop_
_entity.id
_entity.type
_entity.pdbx_description
1 polymer ?
#
loop_
_entity_poly.entity_id
_entity_poly.type
_entity_poly.pdbx_seq_one_letter_code
_entity_poly.pdbx_strand_id
1 'polypeptide(L)'
;MQAAFFKLANIIPYEQAEEYMKKAIVKTYGKKGQKVLDCNFAAVDNAVKGLIKVNVPDSWKTTTTGADMVKGSDDPYFVNFIKPILDQKGDELPVSAFNPAGVVPTATTRFEKRGIAVNVPVWDASKCVQCNRCSMVCPHAAIKPVLIDENTPVPETFVTKAANGVKGAKYRIQVSPLDCSGCGSCANVCIAKEKALVMTPAEKVDEVANFEFSEKVEQVESGMKLNAKSSQFKQPLFEYSGACAGCGETPYVKLVSQLFGDRQMIANATGCSSIYSGSIPSTPYTTNEKGQGPAWANSLFEDF
;
A
#
# COMPACT_ATOMS: atom_id res chain seq x y z
N MET A 1 -16.74 -11.22 17.91
CA MET A 1 -16.96 -12.27 16.90
C MET A 1 -17.42 -13.60 17.51
N GLN A 2 -16.71 -14.24 18.46
CA GLN A 2 -17.11 -15.53 19.07
C GLN A 2 -18.54 -15.53 19.66
N ALA A 3 -18.92 -14.51 20.43
CA ALA A 3 -20.27 -14.41 21.01
C ALA A 3 -21.37 -14.36 19.93
N ALA A 4 -21.14 -13.59 18.88
CA ALA A 4 -22.04 -13.52 17.72
C ALA A 4 -22.14 -14.89 17.00
N PHE A 5 -21.01 -15.57 16.82
CA PHE A 5 -20.98 -16.90 16.22
C PHE A 5 -21.83 -17.91 17.03
N PHE A 6 -21.58 -18.05 18.32
CA PHE A 6 -22.36 -19.00 19.15
C PHE A 6 -23.84 -18.67 19.20
N LYS A 7 -24.18 -17.35 19.18
CA LYS A 7 -25.58 -16.95 19.15
C LYS A 7 -26.30 -17.32 17.85
N LEU A 8 -25.61 -17.21 16.73
CA LEU A 8 -26.18 -17.45 15.39
C LEU A 8 -26.11 -18.93 15.00
N ALA A 9 -24.99 -19.59 15.30
CA ALA A 9 -24.78 -20.99 14.91
C ALA A 9 -25.53 -21.99 15.77
N ASN A 10 -25.92 -21.61 17.00
CA ASN A 10 -26.70 -22.42 17.95
C ASN A 10 -26.18 -23.86 18.14
N ILE A 11 -24.83 -24.02 18.13
CA ILE A 11 -24.16 -25.33 18.29
C ILE A 11 -24.30 -25.81 19.75
N ILE A 12 -24.24 -24.87 20.70
CA ILE A 12 -24.53 -25.07 22.12
C ILE A 12 -25.45 -23.93 22.59
N PRO A 13 -26.23 -24.12 23.67
CA PRO A 13 -27.03 -23.02 24.23
C PRO A 13 -26.16 -21.77 24.46
N TYR A 14 -26.64 -20.61 24.03
CA TYR A 14 -25.83 -19.38 24.09
C TYR A 14 -25.39 -19.04 25.51
N GLU A 15 -26.25 -19.25 26.49
CA GLU A 15 -25.98 -19.01 27.92
C GLU A 15 -24.78 -19.82 28.41
N GLN A 16 -24.64 -21.06 27.93
CA GLN A 16 -23.49 -21.91 28.22
C GLN A 16 -22.25 -21.42 27.52
N ALA A 17 -22.35 -20.99 26.26
CA ALA A 17 -21.23 -20.40 25.50
C ALA A 17 -20.75 -19.11 26.18
N GLU A 18 -21.66 -18.25 26.63
CA GLU A 18 -21.35 -17.01 27.34
C GLU A 18 -20.58 -17.29 28.62
N GLU A 19 -21.06 -18.26 29.43
CA GLU A 19 -20.37 -18.68 30.64
C GLU A 19 -18.95 -19.15 30.37
N TYR A 20 -18.76 -19.99 29.34
CA TYR A 20 -17.42 -20.48 28.97
C TYR A 20 -16.50 -19.37 28.50
N MET A 21 -16.99 -18.42 27.69
CA MET A 21 -16.21 -17.26 27.26
C MET A 21 -15.80 -16.40 28.46
N LYS A 22 -16.72 -16.12 29.39
CA LYS A 22 -16.41 -15.32 30.58
C LYS A 22 -15.45 -16.05 31.53
N LYS A 23 -15.56 -17.36 31.70
CA LYS A 23 -14.58 -18.18 32.44
C LYS A 23 -13.17 -18.12 31.79
N ALA A 24 -13.08 -18.21 30.45
CA ALA A 24 -11.82 -18.09 29.74
C ALA A 24 -11.20 -16.70 29.89
N ILE A 25 -12.01 -15.65 29.88
CA ILE A 25 -11.58 -14.27 30.13
C ILE A 25 -10.99 -14.15 31.55
N VAL A 26 -11.65 -14.67 32.57
CA VAL A 26 -11.15 -14.66 33.94
C VAL A 26 -9.80 -15.41 34.04
N LYS A 27 -9.71 -16.59 33.42
CA LYS A 27 -8.47 -17.37 33.40
C LYS A 27 -7.30 -16.61 32.76
N THR A 28 -7.56 -15.88 31.69
CA THR A 28 -6.53 -15.20 30.91
C THR A 28 -6.17 -13.83 31.51
N TYR A 29 -7.15 -13.07 31.96
CA TYR A 29 -7.00 -11.67 32.34
C TYR A 29 -7.23 -11.39 33.82
N GLY A 30 -7.56 -12.35 34.64
CA GLY A 30 -7.91 -12.16 36.07
C GLY A 30 -6.83 -11.42 36.87
N LYS A 31 -5.54 -11.65 36.53
CA LYS A 31 -4.41 -10.96 37.16
C LYS A 31 -4.22 -9.51 36.74
N LYS A 32 -4.93 -9.06 35.67
CA LYS A 32 -4.80 -7.70 35.14
C LYS A 32 -5.76 -6.67 35.74
N GLY A 33 -6.59 -7.11 36.72
CA GLY A 33 -7.49 -6.27 37.47
C GLY A 33 -8.91 -6.20 36.93
N GLN A 34 -9.84 -5.77 37.78
CA GLN A 34 -11.29 -5.82 37.55
C GLN A 34 -11.70 -5.01 36.31
N LYS A 35 -11.11 -3.84 36.10
CA LYS A 35 -11.42 -2.99 34.94
C LYS A 35 -11.20 -3.70 33.59
N VAL A 36 -10.18 -4.55 33.50
CA VAL A 36 -9.90 -5.32 32.28
C VAL A 36 -10.94 -6.44 32.11
N LEU A 37 -11.35 -7.10 33.19
CA LEU A 37 -12.41 -8.11 33.16
C LEU A 37 -13.72 -7.50 32.71
N ASP A 38 -14.15 -6.39 33.31
CA ASP A 38 -15.41 -5.71 33.00
C ASP A 38 -15.46 -5.27 31.52
N CYS A 39 -14.37 -4.74 31.00
CA CYS A 39 -14.26 -4.37 29.57
C CYS A 39 -14.43 -5.57 28.63
N ASN A 40 -13.83 -6.71 28.96
CA ASN A 40 -13.95 -7.92 28.16
C ASN A 40 -15.35 -8.58 28.32
N PHE A 41 -15.95 -8.56 29.50
CA PHE A 41 -17.33 -9.03 29.69
C PHE A 41 -18.32 -8.17 28.91
N ALA A 42 -18.19 -6.85 29.00
CA ALA A 42 -19.00 -5.93 28.20
C ALA A 42 -18.88 -6.17 26.69
N ALA A 43 -17.69 -6.55 26.20
CA ALA A 43 -17.50 -6.90 24.79
C ALA A 43 -18.28 -8.17 24.39
N VAL A 44 -18.35 -9.19 25.25
CA VAL A 44 -19.18 -10.39 25.03
C VAL A 44 -20.65 -10.01 25.01
N ASP A 45 -21.13 -9.27 26.03
CA ASP A 45 -22.54 -8.92 26.21
C ASP A 45 -23.05 -8.00 25.08
N ASN A 46 -22.22 -7.03 24.65
CA ASN A 46 -22.58 -6.08 23.60
C ASN A 46 -22.49 -6.69 22.18
N ALA A 47 -21.69 -7.73 21.99
CA ALA A 47 -21.58 -8.37 20.70
C ALA A 47 -22.90 -8.95 20.20
N VAL A 48 -23.71 -9.51 21.08
CA VAL A 48 -25.03 -10.06 20.75
C VAL A 48 -26.05 -8.94 20.55
N LYS A 49 -25.99 -7.90 21.39
CA LYS A 49 -26.89 -6.74 21.27
C LYS A 49 -26.65 -5.95 19.98
N GLY A 50 -25.42 -5.99 19.49
CA GLY A 50 -25.01 -5.32 18.22
C GLY A 50 -25.33 -6.12 16.97
N LEU A 51 -25.88 -7.33 17.04
CA LEU A 51 -26.26 -8.11 15.87
C LEU A 51 -27.44 -7.45 15.14
N ILE A 52 -27.20 -7.11 13.87
CA ILE A 52 -28.23 -6.53 13.00
C ILE A 52 -28.44 -7.47 11.82
N LYS A 53 -29.69 -7.83 11.57
CA LYS A 53 -30.06 -8.59 10.37
C LYS A 53 -30.04 -7.65 9.17
N VAL A 54 -29.16 -7.90 8.24
CA VAL A 54 -29.12 -7.18 6.96
C VAL A 54 -30.13 -7.83 6.00
N ASN A 55 -31.09 -7.04 5.52
CA ASN A 55 -32.00 -7.49 4.47
C ASN A 55 -31.27 -7.34 3.13
N VAL A 56 -31.00 -8.47 2.48
CA VAL A 56 -30.41 -8.51 1.13
C VAL A 56 -31.55 -8.38 0.12
N PRO A 57 -31.62 -7.28 -0.65
CA PRO A 57 -32.63 -7.14 -1.72
C PRO A 57 -32.47 -8.23 -2.77
N ASP A 58 -33.59 -8.70 -3.34
CA ASP A 58 -33.55 -9.70 -4.42
C ASP A 58 -32.79 -9.20 -5.66
N SER A 59 -32.78 -7.89 -5.90
CA SER A 59 -31.99 -7.26 -6.94
C SER A 59 -30.48 -7.54 -6.85
N TRP A 60 -29.96 -7.79 -5.66
CA TRP A 60 -28.54 -8.13 -5.48
C TRP A 60 -28.19 -9.53 -6.01
N LYS A 61 -29.17 -10.44 -6.13
CA LYS A 61 -28.96 -11.79 -6.66
C LYS A 61 -28.70 -11.80 -8.17
N THR A 62 -29.15 -10.76 -8.86
CA THR A 62 -29.03 -10.61 -10.30
C THR A 62 -28.06 -9.49 -10.71
N THR A 63 -27.44 -8.82 -9.75
CA THR A 63 -26.45 -7.80 -10.03
C THR A 63 -25.22 -8.48 -10.61
N THR A 64 -24.97 -8.25 -11.88
CA THR A 64 -23.65 -8.51 -12.45
C THR A 64 -22.68 -7.55 -11.80
N THR A 65 -21.63 -8.06 -11.23
CA THR A 65 -20.52 -7.24 -10.73
C THR A 65 -20.14 -6.28 -11.82
N GLY A 66 -20.20 -4.98 -11.54
CA GLY A 66 -19.62 -3.97 -12.40
C GLY A 66 -18.18 -4.37 -12.72
N ALA A 67 -17.72 -3.92 -13.87
CA ALA A 67 -16.38 -4.20 -14.38
C ALA A 67 -15.33 -4.28 -13.28
N ASP A 68 -14.39 -5.21 -13.43
CA ASP A 68 -13.26 -5.41 -12.55
C ASP A 68 -12.80 -4.09 -11.93
N MET A 69 -12.98 -3.93 -10.64
CA MET A 69 -12.64 -2.68 -9.92
C MET A 69 -11.15 -2.37 -10.01
N VAL A 70 -10.36 -3.37 -10.34
CA VAL A 70 -8.94 -3.26 -10.63
C VAL A 70 -8.78 -3.40 -12.13
N LYS A 71 -8.65 -2.29 -12.83
CA LYS A 71 -8.08 -2.30 -14.18
C LYS A 71 -6.61 -2.67 -14.02
N GLY A 72 -6.34 -3.96 -13.96
CA GLY A 72 -4.98 -4.47 -14.03
C GLY A 72 -4.31 -4.07 -15.35
N SER A 73 -3.07 -4.38 -15.46
CA SER A 73 -2.30 -4.23 -16.69
C SER A 73 -2.68 -5.31 -17.71
N ASP A 74 -2.51 -5.00 -18.99
CA ASP A 74 -2.54 -5.99 -20.09
C ASP A 74 -1.21 -6.76 -20.21
N ASP A 75 -0.27 -6.58 -19.28
CA ASP A 75 1.00 -7.31 -19.26
C ASP A 75 0.74 -8.82 -19.18
N PRO A 76 1.32 -9.63 -20.09
CA PRO A 76 1.04 -11.07 -20.16
C PRO A 76 1.37 -11.82 -18.87
N TYR A 77 2.41 -11.42 -18.13
CA TYR A 77 2.74 -12.08 -16.87
C TYR A 77 1.72 -11.73 -15.79
N PHE A 78 1.26 -10.49 -15.75
CA PHE A 78 0.19 -10.10 -14.83
C PHE A 78 -1.11 -10.85 -15.13
N VAL A 79 -1.55 -10.85 -16.38
CA VAL A 79 -2.83 -11.45 -16.79
C VAL A 79 -2.83 -12.97 -16.60
N ASN A 80 -1.73 -13.65 -16.99
CA ASN A 80 -1.68 -15.10 -17.03
C ASN A 80 -1.13 -15.75 -15.77
N PHE A 81 -0.49 -15.00 -14.88
CA PHE A 81 0.13 -15.56 -13.68
C PHE A 81 -0.33 -14.83 -12.40
N ILE A 82 -0.10 -13.52 -12.28
CA ILE A 82 -0.39 -12.78 -11.05
C ILE A 82 -1.89 -12.69 -10.80
N LYS A 83 -2.66 -12.29 -11.82
CA LYS A 83 -4.11 -12.09 -11.68
C LYS A 83 -4.87 -13.37 -11.29
N PRO A 84 -4.63 -14.55 -11.88
CA PRO A 84 -5.24 -15.79 -11.42
C PRO A 84 -4.96 -16.10 -9.95
N ILE A 85 -3.75 -15.84 -9.46
CA ILE A 85 -3.42 -16.06 -8.05
C ILE A 85 -4.16 -15.05 -7.15
N LEU A 86 -4.22 -13.77 -7.54
CA LEU A 86 -4.99 -12.76 -6.82
C LEU A 86 -6.50 -13.06 -6.80
N ASP A 87 -7.02 -13.64 -7.88
CA ASP A 87 -8.41 -14.10 -8.00
C ASP A 87 -8.67 -15.43 -7.26
N GLN A 88 -7.69 -15.94 -6.50
CA GLN A 88 -7.73 -17.22 -5.78
C GLN A 88 -7.93 -18.44 -6.69
N LYS A 89 -7.42 -18.36 -7.93
CA LYS A 89 -7.44 -19.43 -8.94
C LYS A 89 -6.04 -19.99 -9.22
N GLY A 90 -5.10 -19.80 -8.29
CA GLY A 90 -3.72 -20.28 -8.45
C GLY A 90 -3.62 -21.79 -8.70
N ASP A 91 -4.54 -22.57 -8.12
CA ASP A 91 -4.59 -24.02 -8.30
C ASP A 91 -4.95 -24.45 -9.75
N GLU A 92 -5.51 -23.54 -10.54
CA GLU A 92 -5.81 -23.78 -11.97
C GLU A 92 -4.57 -23.58 -12.86
N LEU A 93 -3.50 -22.98 -12.33
CA LEU A 93 -2.27 -22.75 -13.08
C LEU A 93 -1.49 -24.06 -13.27
N PRO A 94 -0.99 -24.32 -14.51
CA PRO A 94 -0.13 -25.48 -14.72
C PRO A 94 1.22 -25.30 -14.02
N VAL A 95 1.84 -26.40 -13.59
CA VAL A 95 3.18 -26.37 -12.94
C VAL A 95 4.21 -25.65 -13.81
N SER A 96 4.08 -25.78 -15.15
CA SER A 96 4.96 -25.10 -16.11
C SER A 96 4.85 -23.57 -16.11
N ALA A 97 3.83 -22.98 -15.47
CA ALA A 97 3.74 -21.53 -15.29
C ALA A 97 4.74 -21.01 -14.26
N PHE A 98 5.23 -21.88 -13.37
CA PHE A 98 6.19 -21.54 -12.33
C PHE A 98 7.62 -21.74 -12.84
N ASN A 99 8.48 -20.75 -12.61
CA ASN A 99 9.89 -20.86 -13.00
C ASN A 99 10.59 -21.93 -12.14
N PRO A 100 11.23 -22.97 -12.73
CA PRO A 100 11.88 -24.04 -12.00
C PRO A 100 13.01 -23.56 -11.07
N ALA A 101 13.62 -22.41 -11.36
CA ALA A 101 14.67 -21.80 -10.54
C ALA A 101 14.10 -20.92 -9.40
N GLY A 102 12.78 -20.83 -9.24
CA GLY A 102 12.14 -19.95 -8.24
C GLY A 102 12.31 -18.46 -8.50
N VAL A 103 12.78 -18.07 -9.69
CA VAL A 103 12.95 -16.65 -10.04
C VAL A 103 11.64 -16.09 -10.55
N VAL A 104 11.26 -14.91 -10.02
CA VAL A 104 10.07 -14.16 -10.46
C VAL A 104 10.47 -12.79 -11.01
N PRO A 105 9.73 -12.25 -11.98
CA PRO A 105 9.97 -10.89 -12.50
C PRO A 105 9.85 -9.85 -11.39
N THR A 106 10.70 -8.84 -11.44
CA THR A 106 10.67 -7.69 -10.53
C THR A 106 9.64 -6.63 -10.96
N ALA A 107 9.35 -5.67 -10.08
CA ALA A 107 8.47 -4.52 -10.34
C ALA A 107 7.02 -4.87 -10.72
N THR A 108 6.55 -6.06 -10.43
CA THR A 108 5.22 -6.51 -10.86
C THR A 108 4.07 -5.93 -10.03
N THR A 109 4.33 -5.39 -8.83
CA THR A 109 3.33 -4.64 -8.03
C THR A 109 2.78 -3.41 -8.78
N ARG A 110 3.54 -2.85 -9.73
CA ARG A 110 3.10 -1.70 -10.55
C ARG A 110 1.85 -2.00 -11.38
N PHE A 111 1.58 -3.27 -11.64
CA PHE A 111 0.44 -3.71 -12.44
C PHE A 111 -0.85 -3.86 -11.64
N GLU A 112 -0.78 -3.94 -10.32
CA GLU A 112 -1.96 -4.26 -9.51
C GLU A 112 -3.01 -3.15 -9.48
N LYS A 113 -2.59 -1.88 -9.33
CA LYS A 113 -3.47 -0.69 -9.34
C LYS A 113 -4.76 -0.90 -8.57
N ARG A 114 -4.64 -1.29 -7.31
CA ARG A 114 -5.74 -1.79 -6.45
C ARG A 114 -6.85 -0.78 -6.19
N GLY A 115 -6.55 0.53 -6.18
CA GLY A 115 -7.54 1.59 -5.97
C GLY A 115 -8.29 1.50 -4.64
N ILE A 116 -7.65 1.01 -3.57
CA ILE A 116 -8.31 0.71 -2.29
C ILE A 116 -8.54 1.93 -1.40
N ALA A 117 -7.96 3.08 -1.72
CA ALA A 117 -8.08 4.27 -0.89
C ALA A 117 -9.47 4.90 -0.99
N VAL A 118 -10.14 5.09 0.14
CA VAL A 118 -11.39 5.89 0.22
C VAL A 118 -11.08 7.37 -0.02
N ASN A 119 -9.97 7.85 0.53
CA ASN A 119 -9.48 9.21 0.32
C ASN A 119 -8.03 9.16 -0.13
N VAL A 120 -7.67 10.01 -1.09
CA VAL A 120 -6.30 10.18 -1.58
C VAL A 120 -5.85 11.63 -1.36
N PRO A 121 -4.55 11.90 -1.16
CA PRO A 121 -4.06 13.25 -0.97
C PRO A 121 -4.04 14.00 -2.31
N VAL A 122 -4.65 15.18 -2.34
CA VAL A 122 -4.55 16.16 -3.42
C VAL A 122 -3.51 17.20 -3.06
N TRP A 123 -2.62 17.52 -3.99
CA TRP A 123 -1.54 18.47 -3.78
C TRP A 123 -1.90 19.89 -4.23
N ASP A 124 -1.66 20.84 -3.34
CA ASP A 124 -1.78 22.27 -3.61
C ASP A 124 -0.37 22.88 -3.78
N ALA A 125 -0.04 23.22 -5.03
CA ALA A 125 1.25 23.78 -5.40
C ALA A 125 1.54 25.11 -4.68
N SER A 126 0.53 25.94 -4.46
CA SER A 126 0.69 27.27 -3.85
C SER A 126 1.18 27.19 -2.40
N LYS A 127 0.74 26.19 -1.66
CA LYS A 127 1.05 25.97 -0.24
C LYS A 127 2.30 25.14 -0.01
N CYS A 128 2.75 24.41 -1.02
CA CYS A 128 3.85 23.47 -0.87
C CYS A 128 5.21 24.15 -0.67
N VAL A 129 5.91 23.77 0.40
CA VAL A 129 7.27 24.24 0.72
C VAL A 129 8.38 23.36 0.16
N GLN A 130 8.05 22.32 -0.59
CA GLN A 130 8.97 21.39 -1.26
C GLN A 130 9.95 20.68 -0.31
N CYS A 131 9.48 20.26 0.86
CA CYS A 131 10.31 19.55 1.86
C CYS A 131 10.44 18.05 1.64
N ASN A 132 9.65 17.45 0.75
CA ASN A 132 9.59 16.01 0.40
C ASN A 132 9.26 15.06 1.57
N ARG A 133 8.85 15.56 2.74
CA ARG A 133 8.48 14.68 3.88
C ARG A 133 7.33 13.74 3.55
N CYS A 134 6.38 14.19 2.74
CA CYS A 134 5.26 13.36 2.29
C CYS A 134 5.71 12.14 1.48
N SER A 135 6.69 12.30 0.60
CA SER A 135 7.31 11.19 -0.11
C SER A 135 8.07 10.28 0.84
N MET A 136 8.85 10.86 1.77
CA MET A 136 9.67 10.09 2.70
C MET A 136 8.86 9.11 3.55
N VAL A 137 7.69 9.51 4.04
CA VAL A 137 6.86 8.68 4.93
C VAL A 137 5.87 7.78 4.20
N CYS A 138 5.78 7.88 2.87
CA CYS A 138 4.84 7.06 2.12
C CYS A 138 5.27 5.59 2.12
N PRO A 139 4.46 4.67 2.68
CA PRO A 139 4.83 3.26 2.79
C PRO A 139 4.82 2.52 1.45
N HIS A 140 4.17 3.10 0.43
CA HIS A 140 3.97 2.45 -0.87
C HIS A 140 4.69 3.14 -2.03
N ALA A 141 5.52 4.16 -1.77
CA ALA A 141 6.10 5.02 -2.81
C ALA A 141 5.05 5.64 -3.77
N ALA A 142 3.79 5.70 -3.34
CA ALA A 142 2.66 6.21 -4.13
C ALA A 142 2.62 7.74 -4.22
N ILE A 143 3.53 8.44 -3.55
CA ILE A 143 3.70 9.89 -3.62
C ILE A 143 5.17 10.21 -3.83
N LYS A 144 5.48 10.90 -4.92
CA LYS A 144 6.85 11.19 -5.36
C LYS A 144 7.02 12.67 -5.71
N PRO A 145 8.15 13.29 -5.37
CA PRO A 145 8.52 14.56 -5.96
C PRO A 145 9.05 14.32 -7.39
N VAL A 146 8.58 15.13 -8.32
CA VAL A 146 8.96 15.10 -9.73
C VAL A 146 9.71 16.38 -10.04
N LEU A 147 10.88 16.26 -10.67
CA LEU A 147 11.68 17.38 -11.20
C LEU A 147 11.80 17.22 -12.71
N ILE A 148 11.37 18.22 -13.45
CA ILE A 148 11.47 18.27 -14.91
C ILE A 148 12.09 19.59 -15.36
N ASP A 149 12.71 19.62 -16.55
CA ASP A 149 13.24 20.84 -17.12
C ASP A 149 12.13 21.90 -17.28
N GLU A 150 12.45 23.16 -17.07
CA GLU A 150 11.47 24.25 -17.12
C GLU A 150 10.83 24.42 -18.51
N ASN A 151 11.50 23.98 -19.57
CA ASN A 151 11.00 24.07 -20.94
C ASN A 151 10.22 22.83 -21.37
N THR A 152 10.24 21.74 -20.57
CA THR A 152 9.48 20.52 -20.89
C THR A 152 8.00 20.83 -21.00
N PRO A 153 7.33 20.52 -22.12
CA PRO A 153 5.89 20.67 -22.23
C PRO A 153 5.17 19.71 -21.29
N VAL A 154 4.17 20.20 -20.59
CA VAL A 154 3.38 19.43 -19.64
C VAL A 154 1.89 19.54 -19.97
N PRO A 155 1.08 18.51 -19.69
CA PRO A 155 -0.38 18.62 -19.78
C PRO A 155 -0.91 19.77 -18.91
N GLU A 156 -1.99 20.41 -19.31
CA GLU A 156 -2.60 21.53 -18.57
C GLU A 156 -2.96 21.14 -17.13
N THR A 157 -3.39 19.92 -16.90
CA THR A 157 -3.73 19.38 -15.59
C THR A 157 -2.51 19.07 -14.72
N PHE A 158 -1.31 18.98 -15.33
CA PHE A 158 -0.06 18.68 -14.63
C PHE A 158 0.54 19.96 -14.02
N VAL A 159 -0.12 20.50 -13.02
CA VAL A 159 0.32 21.73 -12.33
C VAL A 159 1.72 21.56 -11.75
N THR A 160 2.60 22.53 -12.01
CA THR A 160 3.98 22.58 -11.50
C THR A 160 4.28 23.95 -10.88
N LYS A 161 5.40 24.02 -10.17
CA LYS A 161 5.96 25.29 -9.70
C LYS A 161 7.48 25.27 -9.85
N ALA A 162 8.14 26.43 -9.77
CA ALA A 162 9.61 26.50 -9.80
C ALA A 162 10.23 25.64 -8.70
N ALA A 163 11.26 24.89 -9.01
CA ALA A 163 11.94 24.02 -8.06
C ALA A 163 12.85 24.81 -7.11
N ASN A 164 12.68 24.64 -5.80
CA ASN A 164 13.52 25.29 -4.80
C ASN A 164 14.90 24.64 -4.73
N GLY A 165 15.93 25.38 -5.15
CA GLY A 165 17.33 24.95 -5.11
C GLY A 165 17.78 24.16 -6.33
N VAL A 166 16.94 24.06 -7.38
CA VAL A 166 17.32 23.49 -8.69
C VAL A 166 16.94 24.49 -9.77
N LYS A 167 17.95 25.17 -10.33
CA LYS A 167 17.72 26.18 -11.39
C LYS A 167 17.26 25.51 -12.68
N GLY A 168 16.35 26.15 -13.40
CA GLY A 168 15.86 25.66 -14.68
C GLY A 168 14.95 24.43 -14.56
N ALA A 169 14.42 24.15 -13.37
CA ALA A 169 13.55 23.00 -13.15
C ALA A 169 12.18 23.39 -12.59
N LYS A 170 11.15 22.65 -13.00
CA LYS A 170 9.82 22.62 -12.42
C LYS A 170 9.71 21.47 -11.43
N TYR A 171 8.92 21.70 -10.39
CA TYR A 171 8.66 20.75 -9.31
C TYR A 171 7.18 20.46 -9.19
N ARG A 172 6.85 19.20 -8.92
CA ARG A 172 5.52 18.73 -8.53
C ARG A 172 5.62 17.64 -7.47
N ILE A 173 4.64 17.53 -6.60
CA ILE A 173 4.35 16.30 -5.87
C ILE A 173 3.28 15.54 -6.66
N GLN A 174 3.64 14.39 -7.17
CA GLN A 174 2.71 13.50 -7.87
C GLN A 174 2.26 12.36 -6.96
N VAL A 175 0.98 12.07 -6.98
CA VAL A 175 0.36 10.96 -6.27
C VAL A 175 -0.15 9.95 -7.28
N SER A 176 0.08 8.65 -7.02
CA SER A 176 -0.63 7.58 -7.70
C SER A 176 -1.91 7.27 -6.92
N PRO A 177 -3.09 7.64 -7.39
CA PRO A 177 -4.34 7.40 -6.66
C PRO A 177 -4.66 5.91 -6.55
N LEU A 178 -4.27 5.11 -7.54
CA LEU A 178 -4.54 3.67 -7.58
C LEU A 178 -3.60 2.83 -6.71
N ASP A 179 -2.40 3.35 -6.39
CA ASP A 179 -1.43 2.70 -5.50
C ASP A 179 -1.47 3.26 -4.08
N CYS A 180 -2.22 4.33 -3.85
CA CYS A 180 -2.40 4.93 -2.54
C CYS A 180 -3.29 4.04 -1.66
N SER A 181 -2.89 3.84 -0.40
CA SER A 181 -3.69 3.11 0.60
C SER A 181 -4.58 4.00 1.47
N GLY A 182 -4.59 5.34 1.23
CA GLY A 182 -5.43 6.27 1.97
C GLY A 182 -5.04 6.52 3.43
N CYS A 183 -3.84 6.14 3.87
CA CYS A 183 -3.43 6.17 5.27
C CYS A 183 -3.30 7.57 5.89
N GLY A 184 -3.19 8.63 5.09
CA GLY A 184 -3.09 10.02 5.56
C GLY A 184 -1.72 10.44 6.13
N SER A 185 -0.73 9.55 6.21
CA SER A 185 0.60 9.87 6.79
C SER A 185 1.26 11.07 6.11
N CYS A 186 1.16 11.19 4.78
CA CYS A 186 1.71 12.31 4.02
C CYS A 186 1.07 13.67 4.36
N ALA A 187 -0.24 13.70 4.54
CA ALA A 187 -0.96 14.92 4.96
C ALA A 187 -0.62 15.29 6.42
N ASN A 188 -0.46 14.29 7.29
CA ASN A 188 -0.11 14.49 8.70
C ASN A 188 1.26 15.17 8.86
N VAL A 189 2.28 14.68 8.16
CA VAL A 189 3.67 15.20 8.27
C VAL A 189 3.91 16.48 7.48
N CYS A 190 2.93 16.96 6.73
CA CYS A 190 3.06 18.20 5.98
C CYS A 190 3.28 19.38 6.93
N ILE A 191 4.41 20.09 6.75
CA ILE A 191 4.84 21.22 7.60
C ILE A 191 4.40 22.59 7.07
N ALA A 192 3.75 22.62 5.91
CA ALA A 192 3.22 23.87 5.38
C ALA A 192 2.20 24.47 6.38
N LYS A 193 2.21 25.80 6.54
CA LYS A 193 1.32 26.51 7.48
C LYS A 193 -0.15 26.16 7.22
N GLU A 194 -0.54 26.19 5.95
CA GLU A 194 -1.75 25.55 5.45
C GLU A 194 -1.32 24.27 4.75
N LYS A 195 -1.91 23.14 5.13
CA LYS A 195 -1.53 21.85 4.57
C LYS A 195 -1.55 21.87 3.03
N ALA A 196 -0.43 21.52 2.42
CA ALA A 196 -0.31 21.40 0.96
C ALA A 196 -0.85 20.07 0.42
N LEU A 197 -1.23 19.16 1.30
CA LEU A 197 -1.85 17.87 0.97
C LEU A 197 -3.14 17.74 1.77
N VAL A 198 -4.25 17.61 1.06
CA VAL A 198 -5.58 17.44 1.63
C VAL A 198 -6.15 16.10 1.20
N MET A 199 -6.57 15.29 2.17
CA MET A 199 -7.23 14.01 1.89
C MET A 199 -8.61 14.26 1.29
N THR A 200 -8.83 13.81 0.08
CA THR A 200 -10.02 14.05 -0.75
C THR A 200 -10.62 12.70 -1.16
N PRO A 201 -11.96 12.54 -1.17
CA PRO A 201 -12.60 11.33 -1.66
C PRO A 201 -12.06 10.91 -3.03
N ALA A 202 -11.68 9.64 -3.16
CA ALA A 202 -10.96 9.15 -4.35
C ALA A 202 -11.75 9.34 -5.65
N GLU A 203 -13.09 9.22 -5.58
CA GLU A 203 -13.98 9.44 -6.72
C GLU A 203 -13.99 10.89 -7.27
N LYS A 204 -13.42 11.84 -6.52
CA LYS A 204 -13.29 13.24 -6.92
C LYS A 204 -11.90 13.62 -7.42
N VAL A 205 -11.00 12.64 -7.50
CA VAL A 205 -9.58 12.88 -7.83
C VAL A 205 -9.24 12.27 -9.18
N ASP A 206 -8.94 13.11 -10.15
CA ASP A 206 -8.52 12.74 -11.50
C ASP A 206 -7.02 13.00 -11.69
N GLU A 207 -6.18 12.11 -11.16
CA GLU A 207 -4.73 12.22 -11.19
C GLU A 207 -4.04 11.01 -11.88
N VAL A 208 -4.80 10.09 -12.45
CA VAL A 208 -4.24 8.88 -13.08
C VAL A 208 -3.40 9.26 -14.30
N ALA A 209 -3.93 10.09 -15.20
CA ALA A 209 -3.21 10.53 -16.40
C ALA A 209 -1.96 11.36 -16.06
N ASN A 210 -2.04 12.19 -15.02
CA ASN A 210 -0.89 12.96 -14.53
C ASN A 210 0.20 12.03 -13.93
N PHE A 211 -0.22 11.00 -13.22
CA PHE A 211 0.72 10.01 -12.71
C PHE A 211 1.42 9.26 -13.86
N GLU A 212 0.67 8.77 -14.84
CA GLU A 212 1.23 8.10 -16.02
C GLU A 212 2.19 9.00 -16.81
N PHE A 213 1.88 10.28 -16.92
CA PHE A 213 2.79 11.26 -17.51
C PHE A 213 4.08 11.37 -16.69
N SER A 214 3.98 11.45 -15.35
CA SER A 214 5.14 11.59 -14.47
C SER A 214 6.11 10.39 -14.51
N GLU A 215 5.61 9.20 -14.83
CA GLU A 215 6.42 7.99 -14.96
C GLU A 215 7.17 7.93 -16.31
N LYS A 216 6.72 8.70 -17.32
CA LYS A 216 7.27 8.69 -18.68
C LYS A 216 8.15 9.91 -18.98
N VAL A 217 7.91 11.02 -18.30
CA VAL A 217 8.66 12.26 -18.56
C VAL A 217 10.08 12.15 -18.04
N GLU A 218 11.04 12.64 -18.83
CA GLU A 218 12.43 12.72 -18.40
C GLU A 218 12.56 13.65 -17.19
N GLN A 219 13.13 13.13 -16.12
CA GLN A 219 13.37 13.87 -14.89
C GLN A 219 14.79 14.37 -14.83
N VAL A 220 14.98 15.59 -14.34
CA VAL A 220 16.30 16.16 -14.14
C VAL A 220 16.87 15.80 -12.77
N GLU A 221 18.16 15.59 -12.69
CA GLU A 221 18.85 15.39 -11.43
C GLU A 221 18.81 16.65 -10.56
N SER A 222 18.57 16.49 -9.28
CA SER A 222 18.49 17.64 -8.37
C SER A 222 19.82 18.37 -8.18
N GLY A 223 20.95 17.73 -8.41
CA GLY A 223 22.30 18.28 -8.14
C GLY A 223 22.55 18.66 -6.67
N MET A 224 21.59 18.40 -5.79
CA MET A 224 21.69 18.76 -4.38
C MET A 224 22.60 17.82 -3.62
N LYS A 225 23.33 18.34 -2.64
CA LYS A 225 24.02 17.49 -1.64
C LYS A 225 23.00 16.56 -0.99
N LEU A 226 23.40 15.29 -0.80
CA LEU A 226 22.52 14.27 -0.21
C LEU A 226 22.07 14.66 1.21
N ASN A 227 20.77 14.71 1.39
CA ASN A 227 20.09 14.95 2.66
C ASN A 227 18.68 14.36 2.63
N ALA A 228 17.90 14.52 3.69
CA ALA A 228 16.53 13.99 3.79
C ALA A 228 15.62 14.45 2.64
N LYS A 229 15.71 15.69 2.20
CA LYS A 229 14.91 16.21 1.07
C LYS A 229 15.39 15.63 -0.25
N SER A 230 16.69 15.70 -0.52
CA SER A 230 17.25 15.32 -1.83
C SER A 230 17.26 13.80 -2.06
N SER A 231 17.29 13.00 -0.99
CA SER A 231 17.17 11.54 -1.12
C SER A 231 15.87 11.11 -1.80
N GLN A 232 14.80 11.89 -1.65
CA GLN A 232 13.50 11.56 -2.21
C GLN A 232 13.36 11.83 -3.72
N PHE A 233 14.32 12.53 -4.33
CA PHE A 233 14.40 12.64 -5.79
C PHE A 233 15.07 11.42 -6.44
N LYS A 234 15.70 10.54 -5.65
CA LYS A 234 16.21 9.29 -6.18
C LYS A 234 15.06 8.32 -6.42
N GLN A 235 15.14 7.57 -7.53
CA GLN A 235 14.18 6.53 -7.84
C GLN A 235 14.11 5.52 -6.68
N PRO A 236 12.94 5.26 -6.09
CA PRO A 236 12.79 4.15 -5.18
C PRO A 236 12.89 2.83 -5.96
N LEU A 237 13.64 1.87 -5.42
CA LEU A 237 13.72 0.53 -5.98
C LEU A 237 12.90 -0.48 -5.16
N PHE A 238 11.89 0.04 -4.48
CA PHE A 238 10.86 -0.70 -3.74
C PHE A 238 9.58 0.12 -3.78
N GLU A 239 8.56 -0.35 -4.51
CA GLU A 239 7.37 0.42 -4.84
C GLU A 239 6.11 -0.42 -4.79
N TYR A 240 5.02 0.20 -4.37
CA TYR A 240 3.65 -0.33 -4.43
C TYR A 240 3.47 -1.68 -3.72
N SER A 241 4.24 -1.91 -2.65
CA SER A 241 4.17 -3.15 -1.88
C SER A 241 2.78 -3.40 -1.28
N GLY A 242 2.45 -4.68 -1.04
CA GLY A 242 1.23 -5.09 -0.34
C GLY A 242 1.25 -4.85 1.17
N ALA A 243 2.12 -3.97 1.69
CA ALA A 243 2.17 -3.62 3.11
C ALA A 243 0.90 -2.90 3.57
N CYS A 244 0.65 -2.92 4.87
CA CYS A 244 -0.51 -2.27 5.49
C CYS A 244 -0.56 -0.76 5.20
N ALA A 245 -1.77 -0.19 5.20
CA ALA A 245 -1.95 1.24 5.15
C ALA A 245 -1.25 1.90 6.35
N GLY A 246 -0.35 2.86 6.08
CA GLY A 246 0.41 3.52 7.13
C GLY A 246 1.53 2.67 7.75
N CYS A 247 1.98 1.60 7.07
CA CYS A 247 3.10 0.79 7.54
C CYS A 247 4.28 1.66 7.95
N GLY A 248 4.84 1.41 9.15
CA GLY A 248 5.99 2.15 9.66
C GLY A 248 7.34 1.61 9.22
N GLU A 249 7.38 0.43 8.60
CA GLU A 249 8.60 -0.25 8.17
C GLU A 249 8.98 0.10 6.72
N THR A 250 8.04 0.00 5.79
CA THR A 250 8.31 0.13 4.35
C THR A 250 8.87 1.49 3.90
N PRO A 251 8.62 2.63 4.58
CA PRO A 251 9.34 3.87 4.28
C PRO A 251 10.86 3.76 4.45
N TYR A 252 11.33 2.97 5.42
CA TYR A 252 12.76 2.71 5.63
C TYR A 252 13.31 1.79 4.54
N VAL A 253 12.58 0.73 4.18
CA VAL A 253 12.95 -0.17 3.07
C VAL A 253 13.10 0.63 1.77
N LYS A 254 12.12 1.49 1.48
CA LYS A 254 12.17 2.42 0.35
C LYS A 254 13.42 3.32 0.39
N LEU A 255 13.68 3.98 1.52
CA LEU A 255 14.83 4.88 1.66
C LEU A 255 16.16 4.15 1.46
N VAL A 256 16.30 2.95 2.03
CA VAL A 256 17.50 2.13 1.85
C VAL A 256 17.64 1.74 0.38
N SER A 257 16.56 1.38 -0.31
CA SER A 257 16.58 1.07 -1.73
C SER A 257 16.94 2.29 -2.61
N GLN A 258 16.52 3.51 -2.23
CA GLN A 258 16.91 4.74 -2.91
C GLN A 258 18.41 5.07 -2.77
N LEU A 259 19.01 4.66 -1.66
CA LEU A 259 20.41 4.98 -1.35
C LEU A 259 21.40 3.90 -1.80
N PHE A 260 21.00 2.64 -1.73
CA PHE A 260 21.88 1.48 -1.88
C PHE A 260 21.29 0.37 -2.75
N GLY A 261 20.09 0.54 -3.29
CA GLY A 261 19.35 -0.53 -3.97
C GLY A 261 20.04 -1.10 -5.19
N ASP A 262 20.91 -0.32 -5.86
CA ASP A 262 21.73 -0.75 -7.00
C ASP A 262 22.70 -1.89 -6.68
N ARG A 263 22.99 -2.13 -5.39
CA ARG A 263 23.96 -3.13 -4.91
C ARG A 263 23.50 -3.84 -3.63
N GLN A 264 22.21 -3.76 -3.31
CA GLN A 264 21.63 -4.31 -2.09
C GLN A 264 21.32 -5.79 -2.27
N MET A 265 21.70 -6.62 -1.31
CA MET A 265 21.29 -8.01 -1.18
C MET A 265 20.47 -8.15 0.10
N ILE A 266 19.30 -8.78 0.00
CA ILE A 266 18.34 -8.91 1.08
C ILE A 266 18.02 -10.38 1.27
N ALA A 267 18.18 -10.86 2.51
CA ALA A 267 17.72 -12.17 2.94
C ALA A 267 16.71 -11.97 4.09
N ASN A 268 15.50 -12.44 3.91
CA ASN A 268 14.42 -12.33 4.87
C ASN A 268 14.10 -13.67 5.52
N ALA A 269 13.70 -13.63 6.78
CA ALA A 269 12.96 -14.72 7.42
C ALA A 269 11.46 -14.39 7.42
N THR A 270 10.62 -15.33 7.84
CA THR A 270 9.16 -15.17 7.90
C THR A 270 8.78 -13.97 8.77
N GLY A 271 7.96 -13.11 8.21
CA GLY A 271 7.47 -11.90 8.85
C GLY A 271 6.85 -10.97 7.81
N CYS A 272 6.59 -9.72 8.20
CA CYS A 272 6.02 -8.73 7.30
C CYS A 272 6.87 -8.53 6.04
N SER A 273 8.20 -8.51 6.19
CA SER A 273 9.12 -8.28 5.05
C SER A 273 9.11 -9.40 4.03
N SER A 274 8.88 -10.66 4.42
CA SER A 274 8.68 -11.73 3.44
C SER A 274 7.30 -11.67 2.80
N ILE A 275 6.26 -11.29 3.56
CA ILE A 275 4.89 -11.21 3.04
C ILE A 275 4.77 -10.14 1.96
N TYR A 276 5.15 -8.89 2.23
CA TYR A 276 5.00 -7.81 1.25
C TYR A 276 6.04 -7.86 0.12
N SER A 277 7.09 -8.68 0.23
CA SER A 277 8.14 -8.77 -0.79
C SER A 277 8.04 -10.01 -1.69
N GLY A 278 7.48 -11.12 -1.22
CA GLY A 278 7.54 -12.39 -1.95
C GLY A 278 6.36 -13.34 -1.77
N SER A 279 5.63 -13.31 -0.63
CA SER A 279 4.47 -14.19 -0.43
C SER A 279 3.21 -13.73 -1.16
N ILE A 280 3.15 -12.47 -1.58
CA ILE A 280 2.17 -11.96 -2.52
C ILE A 280 2.70 -12.25 -3.93
N PRO A 281 1.86 -12.61 -4.91
CA PRO A 281 2.35 -13.04 -6.24
C PRO A 281 3.09 -11.95 -7.02
N SER A 282 3.01 -10.70 -6.56
CA SER A 282 3.69 -9.55 -7.16
C SER A 282 4.89 -9.12 -6.33
N THR A 283 5.92 -8.60 -7.01
CA THR A 283 7.19 -8.20 -6.41
C THR A 283 7.34 -6.68 -6.44
N PRO A 284 7.57 -6.02 -5.28
CA PRO A 284 7.73 -4.57 -5.17
C PRO A 284 9.15 -4.08 -5.51
N TYR A 285 10.16 -4.95 -5.43
CA TYR A 285 11.52 -4.58 -5.80
C TYR A 285 11.63 -4.39 -7.30
N THR A 286 12.34 -3.34 -7.71
CA THR A 286 12.54 -2.96 -9.11
C THR A 286 14.00 -2.64 -9.40
N THR A 287 14.30 -2.34 -10.65
CA THR A 287 15.63 -1.95 -11.11
C THR A 287 15.67 -0.50 -11.59
N ASN A 288 16.87 0.09 -11.56
CA ASN A 288 17.15 1.37 -12.18
C ASN A 288 17.31 1.20 -13.71
N GLU A 289 17.56 2.30 -14.42
CA GLU A 289 17.75 2.32 -15.88
C GLU A 289 18.93 1.44 -16.37
N LYS A 290 19.87 1.11 -15.47
CA LYS A 290 21.00 0.22 -15.77
C LYS A 290 20.69 -1.24 -15.50
N GLY A 291 19.46 -1.57 -15.13
CA GLY A 291 19.04 -2.92 -14.77
C GLY A 291 19.56 -3.40 -13.40
N GLN A 292 20.03 -2.47 -12.55
CA GLN A 292 20.52 -2.78 -11.21
C GLN A 292 19.42 -2.54 -10.17
N GLY A 293 19.26 -3.45 -9.24
CA GLY A 293 18.28 -3.34 -8.16
C GLY A 293 18.55 -4.35 -7.05
N PRO A 294 17.77 -4.31 -5.96
CA PRO A 294 17.92 -5.23 -4.87
C PRO A 294 17.73 -6.68 -5.31
N ALA A 295 18.67 -7.56 -4.94
CA ALA A 295 18.46 -8.99 -4.96
C ALA A 295 17.78 -9.39 -3.65
N TRP A 296 16.65 -10.09 -3.73
CA TRP A 296 15.88 -10.51 -2.57
C TRP A 296 15.67 -12.03 -2.57
N ALA A 297 15.88 -12.65 -1.43
CA ALA A 297 15.59 -14.05 -1.21
C ALA A 297 14.95 -14.22 0.17
N ASN A 298 14.03 -15.19 0.28
CA ASN A 298 13.54 -15.63 1.57
C ASN A 298 14.56 -16.53 2.24
N SER A 299 14.90 -16.24 3.48
CA SER A 299 15.87 -16.99 4.28
C SER A 299 15.18 -17.86 5.32
N LEU A 300 14.00 -18.41 5.03
CA LEU A 300 13.39 -19.43 5.85
C LEU A 300 14.31 -20.66 5.89
N PHE A 301 14.46 -21.24 7.06
CA PHE A 301 15.34 -22.39 7.26
C PHE A 301 14.93 -23.59 6.40
N GLU A 302 13.63 -23.76 6.14
CA GLU A 302 13.07 -24.80 5.31
C GLU A 302 13.28 -24.59 3.81
N ASP A 303 13.71 -23.39 3.40
CA ASP A 303 13.87 -23.01 1.99
C ASP A 303 15.29 -23.25 1.45
N PHE A 304 16.15 -23.88 2.25
CA PHE A 304 17.54 -24.22 1.90
C PHE A 304 17.73 -25.71 1.67
#